data_dee6327b6873ba83edae1fdd0210016f
#
_entry.id   dee6327b6873ba83edae1fdd0210016f
#
_cell.length_a   1.000
_cell.length_b   1.000
_cell.length_c   1.000
_cell.angle_alpha   90.00
_cell.angle_beta   90.00
_cell.angle_gamma   90.00
#
_symmetry.space_group_name_H-M   'P 1'
#
loop_
_entity.id
_entity.type
_entity.pdbx_description
1 polymer ?
#
loop_
_entity_poly.entity_id
_entity_poly.type
_entity_poly.pdbx_seq_one_letter_code
_entity_poly.pdbx_strand_id
1 'polypeptide(L)'
;MEPTDWWRAQVFKVAQAKSRGASPSRGERITPEMIKQQMYNVDDLSSLVLTINDEEVHVFFLDPMVELTKLYENVFLPLQRSDGKDPLNVLPYAQPCREGNLDLLLSNLLRGHTILFFLERELILHVNTFQVEHRAITKSESEATVLGPQDSFVEMLEINLSLLRRRLTTPNLKIVAYTIGTETQNRVAVLYLENIANEINVERVKTRIQNVEYQGFVGLPVLKQMLEDKPYSPFPQFGLTSRPDNVAAALLDGRIIIILNGSPDAAICPASFLEMFSSPEDFYNRWSTASLLRMIRFFGLFVTILLTSSYVSVLTFHPEMLPPALLTILSESRSQVPFPPVIEVIFIELVIEILREAGIRMPTK
;
A
#
# COMPACT_ATOMS: atom_id res chain seq x y z
N MET A 1 10.56 28.01 24.04
CA MET A 1 9.90 27.51 22.82
C MET A 1 10.96 26.67 22.13
N GLU A 2 10.86 25.35 22.28
CA GLU A 2 11.86 24.42 21.74
C GLU A 2 11.77 24.31 20.22
N PRO A 3 12.89 24.15 19.49
CA PRO A 3 12.92 24.15 18.01
C PRO A 3 12.25 22.95 17.35
N THR A 4 11.66 22.03 18.09
CA THR A 4 11.17 20.75 17.61
C THR A 4 9.67 20.72 17.24
N ASP A 5 8.92 21.78 17.52
CA ASP A 5 7.45 21.74 17.35
C ASP A 5 6.91 22.44 16.08
N TRP A 6 7.77 23.12 15.32
CA TRP A 6 7.31 23.85 14.13
C TRP A 6 6.80 22.94 12.99
N TRP A 7 7.41 21.76 12.83
CA TRP A 7 6.98 20.80 11.80
C TRP A 7 5.66 20.11 12.16
N ARG A 8 5.44 19.84 13.48
CA ARG A 8 4.14 19.30 13.94
C ARG A 8 3.01 20.31 13.71
N ALA A 9 3.27 21.58 13.96
CA ALA A 9 2.28 22.65 13.74
C ALA A 9 1.97 22.86 12.25
N GLN A 10 2.90 22.64 11.33
CA GLN A 10 2.65 22.73 9.89
C GLN A 10 1.90 21.50 9.35
N VAL A 11 2.25 20.29 9.79
CA VAL A 11 1.52 19.06 9.40
C VAL A 11 0.08 19.11 9.90
N PHE A 12 -0.16 19.56 11.14
CA PHE A 12 -1.52 19.75 11.66
C PHE A 12 -2.30 20.87 10.95
N LYS A 13 -1.68 21.97 10.55
CA LYS A 13 -2.37 23.05 9.80
C LYS A 13 -2.75 22.63 8.38
N VAL A 14 -1.92 21.85 7.70
CA VAL A 14 -2.24 21.34 6.34
C VAL A 14 -3.36 20.30 6.41
N ALA A 15 -3.37 19.43 7.43
CA ALA A 15 -4.44 18.46 7.64
C ALA A 15 -5.80 19.12 7.99
N GLN A 16 -5.80 20.24 8.74
CA GLN A 16 -7.04 20.96 9.07
C GLN A 16 -7.59 21.84 7.93
N ALA A 17 -6.76 22.24 6.97
CA ALA A 17 -7.19 23.14 5.90
C ALA A 17 -7.96 22.43 4.75
N LYS A 18 -7.73 21.13 4.53
CA LYS A 18 -8.42 20.34 3.48
C LYS A 18 -9.60 19.49 3.97
N SER A 19 -9.81 19.32 5.27
CA SER A 19 -10.89 18.48 5.83
C SER A 19 -12.26 19.18 5.92
N ARG A 20 -12.47 20.32 5.26
CA ARG A 20 -13.79 20.99 5.21
C ARG A 20 -14.52 20.71 3.89
N GLY A 21 -14.83 19.46 3.62
CA GLY A 21 -16.13 19.14 3.05
C GLY A 21 -17.16 19.45 4.13
N ALA A 22 -18.13 20.30 3.83
CA ALA A 22 -19.14 20.75 4.78
C ALA A 22 -19.81 19.52 5.42
N SER A 23 -19.56 19.29 6.70
CA SER A 23 -20.37 18.39 7.51
C SER A 23 -21.79 18.95 7.50
N PRO A 24 -22.82 18.15 7.17
CA PRO A 24 -24.20 18.63 7.21
C PRO A 24 -24.48 19.17 8.60
N SER A 25 -25.19 20.30 8.65
CA SER A 25 -25.62 20.93 9.89
C SER A 25 -26.42 19.92 10.72
N ARG A 26 -26.24 19.87 12.05
CA ARG A 26 -27.01 19.02 12.95
C ARG A 26 -28.49 19.19 12.68
N GLY A 27 -29.15 18.19 12.05
CA GLY A 27 -30.58 18.20 11.75
C GLY A 27 -30.94 18.02 10.27
N GLU A 28 -29.99 17.92 9.33
CA GLU A 28 -30.29 17.56 7.95
C GLU A 28 -30.54 16.05 7.82
N ARG A 29 -31.60 15.69 7.06
CA ARG A 29 -31.90 14.29 6.74
C ARG A 29 -30.79 13.71 5.87
N ILE A 30 -30.27 12.55 6.28
CA ILE A 30 -29.27 11.84 5.50
C ILE A 30 -29.96 11.16 4.31
N THR A 31 -29.49 11.44 3.10
CA THR A 31 -29.98 10.81 1.88
C THR A 31 -28.96 9.83 1.31
N PRO A 32 -29.39 8.82 0.51
CA PRO A 32 -28.49 7.92 -0.20
C PRO A 32 -27.45 8.64 -1.06
N GLU A 33 -27.81 9.78 -1.64
CA GLU A 33 -26.94 10.61 -2.48
C GLU A 33 -25.77 11.20 -1.69
N MET A 34 -25.97 11.54 -0.43
CA MET A 34 -24.90 12.06 0.44
C MET A 34 -23.80 11.01 0.65
N ILE A 35 -24.16 9.74 0.80
CA ILE A 35 -23.17 8.65 0.88
C ILE A 35 -22.39 8.54 -0.43
N LYS A 36 -23.08 8.52 -1.58
CA LYS A 36 -22.44 8.45 -2.89
C LYS A 36 -21.50 9.63 -3.13
N GLN A 37 -21.88 10.82 -2.67
CA GLN A 37 -21.05 12.01 -2.79
C GLN A 37 -19.80 11.96 -1.92
N GLN A 38 -19.91 11.52 -0.68
CA GLN A 38 -18.75 11.38 0.24
C GLN A 38 -17.82 10.24 -0.19
N MET A 39 -18.37 9.18 -0.76
CA MET A 39 -17.64 8.02 -1.26
C MET A 39 -17.37 8.10 -2.77
N TYR A 40 -17.27 9.31 -3.32
CA TYR A 40 -16.92 9.54 -4.73
C TYR A 40 -15.52 8.96 -5.05
N ASN A 41 -15.34 8.35 -6.24
CA ASN A 41 -14.13 7.63 -6.64
C ASN A 41 -13.75 6.46 -5.70
N VAL A 42 -14.74 5.74 -5.20
CA VAL A 42 -14.57 4.56 -4.35
C VAL A 42 -15.26 3.39 -5.05
N ASP A 43 -14.51 2.69 -5.92
CA ASP A 43 -15.05 1.61 -6.78
C ASP A 43 -15.32 0.31 -6.00
N ASP A 44 -14.89 0.22 -4.74
CA ASP A 44 -15.23 -0.88 -3.84
C ASP A 44 -16.54 -0.64 -3.06
N LEU A 45 -17.22 0.48 -3.28
CA LEU A 45 -18.56 0.73 -2.75
C LEU A 45 -19.63 0.13 -3.66
N SER A 46 -20.33 -0.86 -3.17
CA SER A 46 -21.52 -1.41 -3.83
C SER A 46 -22.78 -0.72 -3.33
N SER A 47 -23.65 -0.35 -4.27
CA SER A 47 -24.97 0.18 -4.00
C SER A 47 -26.03 -0.60 -4.77
N LEU A 48 -26.98 -1.18 -4.06
CA LEU A 48 -28.12 -1.93 -4.61
C LEU A 48 -29.41 -1.24 -4.23
N VAL A 49 -30.41 -1.31 -5.11
CA VAL A 49 -31.78 -0.92 -4.82
C VAL A 49 -32.63 -2.17 -4.90
N LEU A 50 -33.29 -2.48 -3.80
CA LEU A 50 -34.16 -3.64 -3.67
C LEU A 50 -35.60 -3.15 -3.47
N THR A 51 -36.55 -3.76 -4.19
CA THR A 51 -37.97 -3.54 -3.93
C THR A 51 -38.48 -4.67 -3.03
N ILE A 52 -38.88 -4.32 -1.82
CA ILE A 52 -39.37 -5.26 -0.81
C ILE A 52 -40.72 -4.79 -0.35
N ASN A 53 -41.78 -5.59 -0.57
CA ASN A 53 -43.16 -5.23 -0.21
C ASN A 53 -43.61 -3.87 -0.74
N ASP A 54 -43.29 -3.59 -2.03
CA ASP A 54 -43.55 -2.32 -2.72
C ASP A 54 -42.78 -1.09 -2.18
N GLU A 55 -41.86 -1.27 -1.21
CA GLU A 55 -40.98 -0.23 -0.69
C GLU A 55 -39.58 -0.33 -1.31
N GLU A 56 -39.00 0.80 -1.73
CA GLU A 56 -37.63 0.87 -2.22
C GLU A 56 -36.64 0.96 -1.05
N VAL A 57 -35.71 0.00 -1.00
CA VAL A 57 -34.65 -0.08 0.02
C VAL A 57 -33.29 0.08 -0.68
N HIS A 58 -32.57 1.16 -0.33
CA HIS A 58 -31.21 1.35 -0.79
C HIS A 58 -30.22 0.67 0.16
N VAL A 59 -29.36 -0.18 -0.39
CA VAL A 59 -28.37 -0.97 0.35
C VAL A 59 -26.98 -0.51 -0.05
N PHE A 60 -26.14 -0.15 0.93
CA PHE A 60 -24.75 0.24 0.73
C PHE A 60 -23.81 -0.65 1.54
N PHE A 61 -22.77 -1.15 0.91
CA PHE A 61 -21.73 -1.92 1.57
C PHE A 61 -20.40 -1.82 0.79
N LEU A 62 -19.30 -2.16 1.46
CA LEU A 62 -17.97 -2.24 0.83
C LEU A 62 -17.68 -3.69 0.49
N ASP A 63 -17.54 -4.01 -0.79
CA ASP A 63 -17.34 -5.38 -1.31
C ASP A 63 -16.20 -6.12 -0.59
N PRO A 64 -14.99 -5.54 -0.40
CA PRO A 64 -13.90 -6.26 0.25
C PRO A 64 -14.08 -6.50 1.75
N MET A 65 -15.07 -5.84 2.37
CA MET A 65 -15.28 -5.85 3.81
C MET A 65 -16.46 -6.70 4.26
N VAL A 66 -17.31 -7.13 3.31
CA VAL A 66 -18.58 -7.79 3.59
C VAL A 66 -18.58 -9.22 3.11
N GLU A 67 -19.02 -10.14 3.97
CA GLU A 67 -19.27 -11.53 3.59
C GLU A 67 -20.66 -11.66 2.94
N LEU A 68 -20.67 -11.92 1.65
CA LEU A 68 -21.92 -12.00 0.86
C LEU A 68 -22.92 -13.05 1.42
N THR A 69 -22.43 -14.15 1.98
CA THR A 69 -23.26 -15.16 2.63
C THR A 69 -24.00 -14.58 3.82
N LYS A 70 -23.29 -13.86 4.70
CA LYS A 70 -23.90 -13.17 5.84
C LYS A 70 -24.86 -12.07 5.41
N LEU A 71 -24.52 -11.34 4.37
CA LEU A 71 -25.40 -10.32 3.79
C LEU A 71 -26.71 -10.94 3.32
N TYR A 72 -26.62 -12.07 2.60
CA TYR A 72 -27.80 -12.78 2.12
C TYR A 72 -28.63 -13.34 3.26
N GLU A 73 -28.03 -14.09 4.19
CA GLU A 73 -28.73 -14.78 5.28
C GLU A 73 -29.27 -13.82 6.35
N ASN A 74 -28.54 -12.77 6.71
CA ASN A 74 -28.89 -11.87 7.80
C ASN A 74 -29.66 -10.63 7.35
N VAL A 75 -29.64 -10.29 6.06
CA VAL A 75 -30.28 -9.08 5.54
C VAL A 75 -31.33 -9.43 4.48
N PHE A 76 -30.93 -10.03 3.34
CA PHE A 76 -31.84 -10.18 2.21
C PHE A 76 -32.93 -11.22 2.47
N LEU A 77 -32.58 -12.39 2.96
CA LEU A 77 -33.52 -13.47 3.20
C LEU A 77 -34.59 -13.11 4.26
N PRO A 78 -34.24 -12.51 5.42
CA PRO A 78 -35.24 -12.05 6.38
C PRO A 78 -36.15 -10.96 5.82
N LEU A 79 -35.63 -10.00 5.08
CA LEU A 79 -36.41 -8.94 4.46
C LEU A 79 -37.41 -9.47 3.42
N GLN A 80 -36.98 -10.41 2.57
CA GLN A 80 -37.89 -11.05 1.60
C GLN A 80 -39.03 -11.83 2.25
N ARG A 81 -38.82 -12.38 3.47
CA ARG A 81 -39.83 -13.15 4.20
C ARG A 81 -40.66 -12.30 5.16
N SER A 82 -40.50 -11.02 5.17
CA SER A 82 -41.02 -10.14 6.24
C SER A 82 -42.52 -9.86 6.14
N ASP A 83 -43.20 -10.14 5.01
CA ASP A 83 -44.62 -9.86 4.78
C ASP A 83 -45.10 -8.48 5.31
N GLY A 84 -44.27 -7.41 5.08
CA GLY A 84 -44.61 -6.05 5.50
C GLY A 84 -44.41 -5.73 6.99
N LYS A 85 -43.80 -6.62 7.78
CA LYS A 85 -43.43 -6.37 9.17
C LYS A 85 -42.35 -5.29 9.29
N ASP A 86 -42.29 -4.67 10.48
CA ASP A 86 -41.24 -3.68 10.77
C ASP A 86 -39.83 -4.30 10.59
N PRO A 87 -38.96 -3.69 9.79
CA PRO A 87 -37.61 -4.16 9.54
C PRO A 87 -36.77 -4.39 10.80
N LEU A 88 -36.98 -3.61 11.84
CA LEU A 88 -36.30 -3.78 13.14
C LEU A 88 -36.66 -5.09 13.83
N ASN A 89 -37.86 -5.59 13.62
CA ASN A 89 -38.32 -6.86 14.21
C ASN A 89 -37.90 -8.09 13.37
N VAL A 90 -37.56 -7.86 12.12
CA VAL A 90 -37.21 -8.90 11.13
C VAL A 90 -35.70 -9.11 11.05
N LEU A 91 -34.93 -8.05 11.22
CA LEU A 91 -33.47 -8.07 11.15
C LEU A 91 -32.87 -8.21 12.56
N PRO A 92 -32.40 -9.39 12.98
CA PRO A 92 -32.03 -9.65 14.37
C PRO A 92 -30.81 -8.87 14.86
N TYR A 93 -29.97 -8.39 13.93
CA TYR A 93 -28.74 -7.66 14.25
C TYR A 93 -28.74 -6.23 13.73
N ALA A 94 -29.89 -5.73 13.24
CA ALA A 94 -29.99 -4.36 12.77
C ALA A 94 -30.07 -3.37 13.93
N GLN A 95 -29.32 -2.28 13.78
CA GLN A 95 -29.37 -1.19 14.73
C GLN A 95 -29.79 0.09 14.01
N PRO A 96 -30.72 0.87 14.56
CA PRO A 96 -31.11 2.13 13.95
C PRO A 96 -29.97 3.15 14.05
N CYS A 97 -29.69 3.80 12.94
CA CYS A 97 -28.79 4.92 12.93
C CYS A 97 -29.57 6.16 13.37
N ARG A 98 -29.08 6.87 14.40
CA ARG A 98 -29.75 8.11 14.87
C ARG A 98 -29.67 9.15 13.77
N GLU A 99 -30.76 9.82 13.52
CA GLU A 99 -30.89 10.88 12.53
C GLU A 99 -29.77 11.92 12.66
N GLY A 100 -29.19 12.34 11.53
CA GLY A 100 -28.28 13.48 11.46
C GLY A 100 -26.80 13.20 11.77
N ASN A 101 -26.35 11.95 11.88
CA ASN A 101 -24.93 11.65 12.07
C ASN A 101 -24.32 10.87 10.89
N LEU A 102 -24.03 11.59 9.79
CA LEU A 102 -23.41 11.02 8.60
C LEU A 102 -22.02 10.41 8.91
N ASP A 103 -21.23 11.05 9.78
CA ASP A 103 -19.90 10.56 10.14
C ASP A 103 -19.95 9.19 10.84
N LEU A 104 -20.94 8.98 11.71
CA LEU A 104 -21.14 7.68 12.34
C LEU A 104 -21.54 6.62 11.32
N LEU A 105 -22.40 6.98 10.38
CA LEU A 105 -22.89 6.10 9.33
C LEU A 105 -21.75 5.69 8.40
N LEU A 106 -20.93 6.65 7.95
CA LEU A 106 -19.71 6.38 7.17
C LEU A 106 -18.70 5.55 7.94
N SER A 107 -18.53 5.82 9.25
CA SER A 107 -17.65 5.01 10.10
C SER A 107 -18.10 3.55 10.19
N ASN A 108 -19.40 3.30 10.29
CA ASN A 108 -19.95 1.95 10.29
C ASN A 108 -19.74 1.25 8.93
N LEU A 109 -20.02 1.96 7.84
CA LEU A 109 -19.78 1.47 6.48
C LEU A 109 -18.31 1.06 6.28
N LEU A 110 -17.38 1.92 6.70
CA LEU A 110 -15.94 1.68 6.61
C LEU A 110 -15.43 0.54 7.51
N ARG A 111 -16.24 0.13 8.51
CA ARG A 111 -15.98 -1.03 9.35
C ARG A 111 -16.61 -2.33 8.84
N GLY A 112 -17.21 -2.32 7.64
CA GLY A 112 -17.83 -3.50 7.02
C GLY A 112 -19.27 -3.75 7.47
N HIS A 113 -19.96 -2.73 7.95
CA HIS A 113 -21.41 -2.82 8.14
C HIS A 113 -22.12 -2.54 6.82
N THR A 114 -23.22 -3.23 6.58
CA THR A 114 -24.17 -2.91 5.52
C THR A 114 -25.17 -1.88 6.02
N ILE A 115 -25.41 -0.84 5.22
CA ILE A 115 -26.35 0.23 5.53
C ILE A 115 -27.60 0.07 4.66
N LEU A 116 -28.76 0.18 5.27
CA LEU A 116 -30.07 0.04 4.65
C LEU A 116 -30.85 1.33 4.85
N PHE A 117 -31.31 1.92 3.74
CA PHE A 117 -32.18 3.08 3.73
C PHE A 117 -33.58 2.66 3.31
N PHE A 118 -34.56 2.83 4.20
CA PHE A 118 -35.98 2.66 3.95
C PHE A 118 -36.56 4.06 3.71
N LEU A 119 -36.74 4.44 2.44
CA LEU A 119 -37.11 5.81 2.08
C LEU A 119 -38.50 6.20 2.56
N GLU A 120 -39.47 5.30 2.43
CA GLU A 120 -40.86 5.57 2.84
C GLU A 120 -41.03 5.68 4.36
N ARG A 121 -40.24 4.92 5.13
CA ARG A 121 -40.27 4.89 6.61
C ARG A 121 -39.31 5.89 7.25
N GLU A 122 -38.52 6.60 6.44
CA GLU A 122 -37.44 7.49 6.91
C GLU A 122 -36.49 6.77 7.92
N LEU A 123 -36.26 5.47 7.72
CA LEU A 123 -35.52 4.63 8.63
C LEU A 123 -34.18 4.25 8.02
N ILE A 124 -33.10 4.46 8.79
CA ILE A 124 -31.74 4.04 8.39
C ILE A 124 -31.29 2.99 9.40
N LEU A 125 -30.94 1.81 8.88
CA LEU A 125 -30.42 0.71 9.67
C LEU A 125 -28.99 0.38 9.24
N HIS A 126 -28.19 -0.09 10.18
CA HIS A 126 -26.92 -0.74 9.87
C HIS A 126 -26.86 -2.13 10.45
N VAL A 127 -26.33 -3.08 9.69
CA VAL A 127 -26.17 -4.49 10.06
C VAL A 127 -24.71 -4.85 9.98
N ASN A 128 -24.18 -5.54 10.99
CA ASN A 128 -22.80 -6.02 10.94
C ASN A 128 -22.71 -7.24 10.01
N THR A 129 -22.14 -7.05 8.84
CA THR A 129 -21.90 -8.09 7.82
C THR A 129 -20.41 -8.31 7.57
N PHE A 130 -19.57 -7.80 8.50
CA PHE A 130 -18.12 -7.83 8.37
C PHE A 130 -17.59 -9.24 8.14
N GLN A 131 -16.76 -9.37 7.12
CA GLN A 131 -16.02 -10.59 6.82
C GLN A 131 -14.79 -10.69 7.71
N VAL A 132 -14.76 -11.71 8.56
CA VAL A 132 -13.55 -12.09 9.27
C VAL A 132 -12.84 -13.15 8.44
N GLU A 133 -11.83 -12.75 7.70
CA GLU A 133 -11.00 -13.74 7.02
C GLU A 133 -10.13 -14.49 8.03
N HIS A 134 -10.45 -15.78 8.18
CA HIS A 134 -9.70 -16.72 9.01
C HIS A 134 -8.54 -17.41 8.26
N ARG A 135 -8.18 -16.93 7.06
CA ARG A 135 -6.99 -17.50 6.39
C ARG A 135 -5.76 -17.16 7.21
N ALA A 136 -4.94 -18.18 7.42
CA ALA A 136 -3.62 -18.04 8.03
C ALA A 136 -2.87 -16.92 7.29
N ILE A 137 -2.69 -15.80 7.97
CA ILE A 137 -1.86 -14.68 7.49
C ILE A 137 -0.46 -15.25 7.38
N THR A 138 -0.02 -15.52 6.16
CA THR A 138 1.34 -15.98 5.91
C THR A 138 2.30 -14.84 6.20
N LYS A 139 3.42 -15.18 6.84
CA LYS A 139 4.49 -14.22 7.05
C LYS A 139 5.08 -13.84 5.69
N SER A 140 5.44 -12.57 5.52
CA SER A 140 6.20 -12.17 4.36
C SER A 140 7.56 -12.87 4.36
N GLU A 141 7.81 -13.71 3.36
CA GLU A 141 9.13 -14.35 3.18
C GLU A 141 10.14 -13.36 2.58
N SER A 142 9.67 -12.39 1.80
CA SER A 142 10.49 -11.39 1.11
C SER A 142 10.92 -10.23 2.01
N GLU A 143 10.10 -9.85 3.00
CA GLU A 143 10.33 -8.71 3.89
C GLU A 143 10.14 -9.13 5.35
N ALA A 144 10.91 -10.15 5.80
CA ALA A 144 10.85 -10.61 7.17
C ALA A 144 11.30 -9.52 8.15
N THR A 145 10.47 -9.21 9.14
CA THR A 145 10.79 -8.26 10.21
C THR A 145 10.67 -8.93 11.57
N VAL A 146 11.56 -8.56 12.50
CA VAL A 146 11.53 -9.03 13.90
C VAL A 146 10.51 -8.24 14.70
N LEU A 147 10.35 -6.93 14.39
CA LEU A 147 9.43 -6.02 15.07
C LEU A 147 8.32 -5.58 14.11
N GLY A 148 7.10 -5.51 14.62
CA GLY A 148 5.94 -5.03 13.87
C GLY A 148 4.97 -6.12 13.40
N PRO A 149 3.90 -5.74 12.67
CA PRO A 149 2.95 -6.69 12.10
C PRO A 149 3.64 -7.64 11.12
N GLN A 150 3.20 -8.90 11.11
CA GLN A 150 3.76 -9.92 10.24
C GLN A 150 2.82 -10.30 9.09
N ASP A 151 1.68 -9.60 8.97
CA ASP A 151 0.74 -9.81 7.89
C ASP A 151 1.32 -9.36 6.54
N SER A 152 1.05 -10.14 5.52
CA SER A 152 1.48 -9.92 4.15
C SER A 152 0.29 -9.87 3.20
N PHE A 153 0.47 -9.22 2.06
CA PHE A 153 -0.48 -9.29 0.95
C PHE A 153 -0.52 -10.71 0.38
N VAL A 154 -1.64 -11.02 -0.24
CA VAL A 154 -1.91 -12.27 -0.94
C VAL A 154 -2.22 -11.98 -2.41
N GLU A 155 -2.42 -13.01 -3.21
CA GLU A 155 -2.71 -12.86 -4.64
C GLU A 155 -4.09 -12.25 -4.94
N MET A 156 -5.05 -12.38 -4.01
CA MET A 156 -6.42 -11.87 -4.19
C MET A 156 -6.51 -10.38 -3.85
N LEU A 157 -6.90 -9.57 -4.84
CA LEU A 157 -7.04 -8.13 -4.71
C LEU A 157 -8.02 -7.72 -3.60
N GLU A 158 -9.16 -8.38 -3.50
CA GLU A 158 -10.21 -8.09 -2.53
C GLU A 158 -9.71 -8.23 -1.09
N ILE A 159 -8.92 -9.27 -0.82
CA ILE A 159 -8.31 -9.48 0.50
C ILE A 159 -7.34 -8.35 0.82
N ASN A 160 -6.49 -7.99 -0.13
CA ASN A 160 -5.52 -6.93 0.04
C ASN A 160 -6.18 -5.56 0.31
N LEU A 161 -7.27 -5.27 -0.39
CA LEU A 161 -8.07 -4.07 -0.15
C LEU A 161 -8.71 -4.09 1.24
N SER A 162 -9.23 -5.24 1.69
CA SER A 162 -9.79 -5.37 3.04
C SER A 162 -8.75 -5.11 4.13
N LEU A 163 -7.52 -5.63 3.98
CA LEU A 163 -6.41 -5.37 4.90
C LEU A 163 -6.08 -3.88 5.03
N LEU A 164 -6.11 -3.15 3.91
CA LEU A 164 -5.85 -1.71 3.89
C LEU A 164 -7.02 -0.90 4.46
N ARG A 165 -8.26 -1.25 4.14
CA ARG A 165 -9.46 -0.62 4.72
C ARG A 165 -9.53 -0.76 6.24
N ARG A 166 -9.10 -1.91 6.77
CA ARG A 166 -9.01 -2.14 8.23
C ARG A 166 -7.97 -1.25 8.91
N ARG A 167 -6.89 -0.91 8.22
CA ARG A 167 -5.83 -0.03 8.73
C ARG A 167 -6.17 1.45 8.58
N LEU A 168 -6.84 1.80 7.49
CA LEU A 168 -7.18 3.16 7.11
C LEU A 168 -8.71 3.32 7.01
N THR A 169 -9.36 3.47 8.16
CA THR A 169 -10.81 3.67 8.27
C THR A 169 -11.18 5.13 7.99
N THR A 170 -10.98 5.56 6.74
CA THR A 170 -11.27 6.94 6.32
C THR A 170 -11.99 6.98 4.97
N PRO A 171 -12.98 7.86 4.78
CA PRO A 171 -13.64 8.05 3.49
C PRO A 171 -12.72 8.70 2.45
N ASN A 172 -11.60 9.31 2.90
CA ASN A 172 -10.62 9.93 2.01
C ASN A 172 -9.75 8.91 1.26
N LEU A 173 -9.75 7.63 1.68
CA LEU A 173 -9.09 6.57 0.94
C LEU A 173 -9.90 6.26 -0.32
N LYS A 174 -9.41 6.75 -1.46
CA LYS A 174 -9.99 6.49 -2.77
C LYS A 174 -9.36 5.24 -3.38
N ILE A 175 -10.21 4.42 -3.97
CA ILE A 175 -9.83 3.18 -4.65
C ILE A 175 -10.46 3.21 -6.03
N VAL A 176 -9.62 3.31 -7.05
CA VAL A 176 -10.07 3.35 -8.45
C VAL A 176 -9.63 2.06 -9.12
N ALA A 177 -10.59 1.30 -9.63
CA ALA A 177 -10.35 0.00 -10.26
C ALA A 177 -10.23 0.16 -11.78
N TYR A 178 -9.26 -0.55 -12.36
CA TYR A 178 -9.06 -0.66 -13.80
C TYR A 178 -8.96 -2.12 -14.19
N THR A 179 -9.35 -2.42 -15.42
CA THR A 179 -9.08 -3.73 -16.04
C THR A 179 -8.10 -3.53 -17.17
N ILE A 180 -6.96 -4.20 -17.13
CA ILE A 180 -5.86 -4.09 -18.08
C ILE A 180 -5.49 -5.46 -18.67
N GLY A 181 -4.90 -5.43 -19.87
CA GLY A 181 -4.55 -6.64 -20.60
C GLY A 181 -5.70 -7.13 -21.49
N THR A 182 -5.42 -7.32 -22.78
CA THR A 182 -6.43 -7.75 -23.76
C THR A 182 -6.88 -9.19 -23.56
N GLU A 183 -5.96 -10.06 -23.13
CA GLU A 183 -6.21 -11.49 -22.94
C GLU A 183 -6.48 -11.85 -21.47
N THR A 184 -5.70 -11.30 -20.54
CA THR A 184 -5.77 -11.68 -19.12
C THR A 184 -6.80 -10.90 -18.32
N GLN A 185 -7.23 -9.72 -18.81
CA GLN A 185 -8.19 -8.83 -18.14
C GLN A 185 -7.92 -8.68 -16.63
N ASN A 186 -6.67 -8.41 -16.28
CA ASN A 186 -6.26 -8.27 -14.88
C ASN A 186 -6.90 -7.04 -14.23
N ARG A 187 -7.47 -7.22 -13.06
CA ARG A 187 -7.96 -6.11 -12.23
C ARG A 187 -6.80 -5.44 -11.51
N VAL A 188 -6.74 -4.12 -11.60
CA VAL A 188 -5.75 -3.26 -10.95
C VAL A 188 -6.47 -2.23 -10.11
N ALA A 189 -6.07 -2.06 -8.85
CA ALA A 189 -6.56 -1.00 -7.99
C ALA A 189 -5.48 0.07 -7.80
N VAL A 190 -5.86 1.33 -7.99
CA VAL A 190 -5.07 2.52 -7.64
C VAL A 190 -5.63 3.13 -6.38
N LEU A 191 -4.80 3.21 -5.33
CA LEU A 191 -5.20 3.72 -4.03
C LEU A 191 -4.44 5.00 -3.71
N TYR A 192 -5.13 5.98 -3.15
CA TYR A 192 -4.54 7.24 -2.68
C TYR A 192 -5.45 7.91 -1.64
N LEU A 193 -4.85 8.76 -0.79
CA LEU A 193 -5.61 9.60 0.13
C LEU A 193 -5.89 10.95 -0.53
N GLU A 194 -7.15 11.26 -0.82
CA GLU A 194 -7.58 12.46 -1.56
C GLU A 194 -7.14 13.77 -0.90
N ASN A 195 -7.11 13.80 0.43
CA ASN A 195 -6.75 14.99 1.19
C ASN A 195 -5.23 15.25 1.28
N ILE A 196 -4.38 14.26 0.93
CA ILE A 196 -2.93 14.35 1.12
C ILE A 196 -2.18 14.14 -0.21
N ALA A 197 -2.67 13.25 -1.07
CA ALA A 197 -1.99 12.89 -2.31
C ALA A 197 -1.88 14.08 -3.29
N ASN A 198 -0.79 14.11 -4.05
CA ASN A 198 -0.61 15.10 -5.10
C ASN A 198 -1.45 14.73 -6.31
N GLU A 199 -2.43 15.56 -6.67
CA GLU A 199 -3.36 15.35 -7.77
C GLU A 199 -2.66 15.12 -9.12
N ILE A 200 -1.57 15.84 -9.38
CA ILE A 200 -0.80 15.71 -10.65
C ILE A 200 -0.24 14.28 -10.77
N ASN A 201 0.29 13.73 -9.66
CA ASN A 201 0.81 12.37 -9.65
C ASN A 201 -0.30 11.34 -9.79
N VAL A 202 -1.45 11.57 -9.13
CA VAL A 202 -2.63 10.69 -9.22
C VAL A 202 -3.11 10.59 -10.68
N GLU A 203 -3.32 11.74 -11.34
CA GLU A 203 -3.78 11.78 -12.73
C GLU A 203 -2.73 11.17 -13.69
N ARG A 204 -1.45 11.38 -13.43
CA ARG A 204 -0.38 10.75 -14.22
C ARG A 204 -0.43 9.22 -14.13
N VAL A 205 -0.59 8.67 -12.92
CA VAL A 205 -0.67 7.22 -12.71
C VAL A 205 -1.92 6.66 -13.39
N LYS A 206 -3.10 7.28 -13.20
CA LYS A 206 -4.35 6.87 -13.83
C LYS A 206 -4.24 6.85 -15.36
N THR A 207 -3.77 7.94 -15.95
CA THR A 207 -3.59 8.06 -17.41
C THR A 207 -2.64 6.99 -17.95
N ARG A 208 -1.57 6.68 -17.22
CA ARG A 208 -0.63 5.64 -17.63
C ARG A 208 -1.24 4.26 -17.60
N ILE A 209 -1.94 3.91 -16.53
CA ILE A 209 -2.62 2.60 -16.43
C ILE A 209 -3.65 2.44 -17.56
N GLN A 210 -4.40 3.50 -17.87
CA GLN A 210 -5.38 3.49 -18.97
C GLN A 210 -4.75 3.30 -20.36
N ASN A 211 -3.53 3.82 -20.53
CA ASN A 211 -2.82 3.77 -21.82
C ASN A 211 -1.88 2.55 -21.96
N VAL A 212 -1.88 1.64 -20.99
CA VAL A 212 -1.08 0.42 -21.10
C VAL A 212 -1.75 -0.55 -22.07
N GLU A 213 -1.14 -0.74 -23.22
CA GLU A 213 -1.55 -1.73 -24.22
C GLU A 213 -0.63 -2.95 -24.15
N TYR A 214 -1.09 -4.00 -23.51
CA TYR A 214 -0.35 -5.27 -23.40
C TYR A 214 -1.32 -6.46 -23.36
N GLN A 215 -0.87 -7.62 -23.80
CA GLN A 215 -1.73 -8.81 -23.87
C GLN A 215 -2.14 -9.31 -22.49
N GLY A 216 -1.23 -9.28 -21.52
CA GLY A 216 -1.54 -9.73 -20.16
C GLY A 216 -0.38 -9.57 -19.18
N PHE A 217 -0.71 -9.49 -17.90
CA PHE A 217 0.24 -9.29 -16.81
C PHE A 217 0.28 -10.53 -15.91
N VAL A 218 1.47 -11.11 -15.77
CA VAL A 218 1.72 -12.26 -14.90
C VAL A 218 1.99 -11.80 -13.45
N GLY A 219 2.44 -10.55 -13.28
CA GLY A 219 2.73 -9.99 -11.96
C GLY A 219 2.95 -8.49 -11.99
N LEU A 220 2.84 -7.88 -10.83
CA LEU A 220 3.01 -6.44 -10.64
C LEU A 220 4.36 -5.89 -11.09
N PRO A 221 5.51 -6.60 -10.95
CA PRO A 221 6.81 -6.11 -11.43
C PRO A 221 6.84 -5.80 -12.93
N VAL A 222 6.09 -6.56 -13.75
CA VAL A 222 6.00 -6.32 -15.20
C VAL A 222 5.19 -5.05 -15.48
N LEU A 223 4.05 -4.90 -14.84
CA LEU A 223 3.23 -3.69 -14.92
C LEU A 223 4.03 -2.45 -14.50
N LYS A 224 4.74 -2.54 -13.38
CA LYS A 224 5.58 -1.47 -12.85
C LYS A 224 6.55 -0.94 -13.90
N GLN A 225 7.28 -1.81 -14.61
CA GLN A 225 8.24 -1.41 -15.65
C GLN A 225 7.58 -0.65 -16.79
N MET A 226 6.34 -0.99 -17.16
CA MET A 226 5.60 -0.28 -18.21
C MET A 226 5.06 1.08 -17.76
N LEU A 227 4.88 1.26 -16.46
CA LEU A 227 4.44 2.54 -15.88
C LEU A 227 5.59 3.53 -15.65
N GLU A 228 6.85 3.09 -15.69
CA GLU A 228 8.02 3.95 -15.46
C GLU A 228 8.25 4.95 -16.61
N ASP A 229 8.57 6.21 -16.26
CA ASP A 229 8.90 7.28 -17.23
C ASP A 229 10.20 7.03 -17.97
N LYS A 230 11.14 6.38 -17.28
CA LYS A 230 12.51 6.17 -17.77
C LYS A 230 12.91 4.69 -17.56
N PRO A 231 12.47 3.78 -18.45
CA PRO A 231 12.71 2.34 -18.30
C PRO A 231 14.20 1.96 -18.32
N TYR A 232 15.07 2.83 -18.87
CA TYR A 232 16.53 2.61 -18.88
C TYR A 232 17.24 3.21 -17.66
N SER A 233 16.51 3.82 -16.71
CA SER A 233 17.13 4.31 -15.48
C SER A 233 17.50 3.14 -14.58
N PRO A 234 18.72 3.12 -13.99
CA PRO A 234 19.08 2.11 -12.99
C PRO A 234 18.31 2.30 -11.67
N PHE A 235 17.67 3.45 -11.49
CA PHE A 235 16.91 3.77 -10.29
C PHE A 235 15.42 3.57 -10.54
N PRO A 236 14.75 2.67 -9.78
CA PRO A 236 13.34 2.42 -9.92
C PRO A 236 12.52 3.64 -9.48
N GLN A 237 11.43 3.93 -10.20
CA GLN A 237 10.50 5.00 -9.87
C GLN A 237 9.39 4.54 -8.93
N PHE A 238 9.22 3.23 -8.78
CA PHE A 238 8.26 2.58 -7.92
C PHE A 238 8.97 1.69 -6.91
N GLY A 239 8.60 1.81 -5.64
CA GLY A 239 8.93 0.82 -4.61
C GLY A 239 8.00 -0.40 -4.72
N LEU A 240 8.47 -1.58 -4.34
CA LEU A 240 7.64 -2.78 -4.17
C LEU A 240 7.64 -3.17 -2.71
N THR A 241 6.50 -3.61 -2.21
CA THR A 241 6.38 -4.17 -0.86
C THR A 241 5.25 -5.19 -0.80
N SER A 242 5.46 -6.25 -0.03
CA SER A 242 4.42 -7.24 0.28
C SER A 242 3.69 -6.95 1.60
N ARG A 243 4.02 -5.83 2.27
CA ARG A 243 3.54 -5.48 3.61
C ARG A 243 2.44 -4.43 3.61
N PRO A 244 1.25 -4.75 4.16
CA PRO A 244 0.15 -3.79 4.28
C PRO A 244 0.44 -2.59 5.20
N ASP A 245 1.30 -2.74 6.22
CA ASP A 245 1.69 -1.66 7.12
C ASP A 245 2.56 -0.62 6.41
N ASN A 246 3.50 -1.05 5.56
CA ASN A 246 4.34 -0.16 4.77
C ASN A 246 3.49 0.62 3.74
N VAL A 247 2.53 -0.06 3.10
CA VAL A 247 1.57 0.59 2.19
C VAL A 247 0.71 1.63 2.92
N ALA A 248 0.20 1.30 4.12
CA ALA A 248 -0.58 2.24 4.91
C ALA A 248 0.24 3.48 5.30
N ALA A 249 1.50 3.30 5.69
CA ALA A 249 2.42 4.41 5.98
C ALA A 249 2.66 5.28 4.72
N ALA A 250 2.90 4.66 3.56
CA ALA A 250 3.09 5.37 2.30
C ALA A 250 1.85 6.18 1.88
N LEU A 251 0.64 5.64 2.07
CA LEU A 251 -0.61 6.37 1.83
C LEU A 251 -0.74 7.60 2.75
N LEU A 252 -0.38 7.47 4.02
CA LEU A 252 -0.37 8.59 4.98
C LEU A 252 0.67 9.65 4.62
N ASP A 253 1.75 9.28 3.92
CA ASP A 253 2.74 10.21 3.36
C ASP A 253 2.30 10.83 2.02
N GLY A 254 1.08 10.55 1.55
CA GLY A 254 0.50 11.11 0.31
C GLY A 254 0.96 10.43 -0.97
N ARG A 255 1.45 9.20 -0.88
CA ARG A 255 1.83 8.41 -2.04
C ARG A 255 0.67 7.65 -2.64
N ILE A 256 0.88 7.15 -3.82
CA ILE A 256 -0.07 6.39 -4.61
C ILE A 256 0.36 4.93 -4.60
N ILE A 257 -0.60 4.05 -4.42
CA ILE A 257 -0.38 2.62 -4.36
C ILE A 257 -1.08 1.96 -5.56
N ILE A 258 -0.42 0.98 -6.14
CA ILE A 258 -0.97 0.16 -7.22
C ILE A 258 -0.91 -1.30 -6.77
N ILE A 259 -2.05 -1.98 -6.82
CA ILE A 259 -2.17 -3.41 -6.50
C ILE A 259 -2.76 -4.11 -7.72
N LEU A 260 -2.13 -5.20 -8.14
CA LEU A 260 -2.57 -6.04 -9.24
C LEU A 260 -3.16 -7.34 -8.68
N ASN A 261 -4.32 -7.74 -9.18
CA ASN A 261 -4.88 -9.06 -8.88
C ASN A 261 -3.95 -10.18 -9.42
N GLY A 262 -3.69 -11.18 -8.60
CA GLY A 262 -2.73 -12.24 -8.93
C GLY A 262 -1.28 -11.94 -8.52
N SER A 263 -1.03 -10.84 -7.79
CA SER A 263 0.30 -10.51 -7.25
C SER A 263 0.22 -10.20 -5.75
N PRO A 264 1.10 -10.80 -4.91
CA PRO A 264 1.14 -10.56 -3.47
C PRO A 264 1.90 -9.28 -3.11
N ASP A 265 2.16 -8.42 -4.08
CA ASP A 265 2.91 -7.19 -3.89
C ASP A 265 2.07 -5.96 -4.18
N ALA A 266 2.47 -4.83 -3.61
CA ALA A 266 1.97 -3.50 -3.92
C ALA A 266 3.11 -2.61 -4.42
N ALA A 267 2.85 -1.79 -5.45
CA ALA A 267 3.78 -0.78 -5.92
C ALA A 267 3.47 0.57 -5.29
N ILE A 268 4.49 1.24 -4.77
CA ILE A 268 4.42 2.56 -4.14
C ILE A 268 5.02 3.60 -5.09
N CYS A 269 4.28 4.66 -5.40
CA CYS A 269 4.69 5.72 -6.32
C CYS A 269 4.43 7.12 -5.72
N PRO A 270 5.36 8.07 -5.89
CA PRO A 270 6.73 7.91 -6.36
C PRO A 270 7.63 7.27 -5.29
N ALA A 271 8.63 6.48 -5.71
CA ALA A 271 9.68 6.01 -4.83
C ALA A 271 10.81 7.03 -4.72
N SER A 272 11.39 7.16 -3.53
CA SER A 272 12.58 7.96 -3.31
C SER A 272 13.82 7.07 -3.25
N PHE A 273 14.93 7.54 -3.82
CA PHE A 273 16.22 6.84 -3.72
C PHE A 273 16.62 6.55 -2.25
N LEU A 274 16.36 7.51 -1.36
CA LEU A 274 16.71 7.36 0.06
C LEU A 274 15.89 6.27 0.77
N GLU A 275 14.71 5.97 0.26
CA GLU A 275 13.85 4.92 0.83
C GLU A 275 14.34 3.51 0.54
N MET A 276 15.10 3.33 -0.52
CA MET A 276 15.74 2.03 -0.81
C MET A 276 16.68 1.59 0.32
N PHE A 277 17.14 2.54 1.15
CA PHE A 277 17.97 2.29 2.34
C PHE A 277 17.19 2.30 3.65
N SER A 278 15.87 2.50 3.62
CA SER A 278 15.02 2.38 4.80
C SER A 278 14.49 0.96 4.94
N SER A 279 14.43 0.47 6.19
CA SER A 279 13.78 -0.80 6.51
C SER A 279 12.42 -0.51 7.14
N PRO A 280 11.39 -1.34 6.90
CA PRO A 280 10.11 -1.25 7.61
C PRO A 280 10.26 -1.23 9.14
N GLU A 281 11.29 -1.89 9.67
CA GLU A 281 11.58 -1.92 11.11
C GLU A 281 11.93 -0.54 11.69
N ASP A 282 12.39 0.40 10.88
CA ASP A 282 12.73 1.75 11.33
C ASP A 282 11.51 2.50 11.89
N PHE A 283 10.29 2.16 11.43
CA PHE A 283 9.05 2.75 11.95
C PHE A 283 8.67 2.24 13.35
N TYR A 284 9.14 1.05 13.73
CA TYR A 284 8.83 0.40 15.02
C TYR A 284 9.90 0.63 16.08
N ASN A 285 11.08 1.08 15.68
CA ASN A 285 12.16 1.41 16.58
C ASN A 285 12.00 2.82 17.16
N ARG A 286 12.63 3.07 18.32
CA ARG A 286 12.78 4.42 18.86
C ARG A 286 13.49 5.32 17.85
N TRP A 287 13.08 6.58 17.75
CA TRP A 287 13.64 7.54 16.78
C TRP A 287 15.17 7.60 16.79
N SER A 288 15.81 7.53 17.97
CA SER A 288 17.28 7.56 18.11
C SER A 288 17.93 6.31 17.51
N THR A 289 17.37 5.12 17.79
CA THR A 289 17.86 3.83 17.23
C THR A 289 17.64 3.76 15.72
N ALA A 290 16.45 4.14 15.25
CA ALA A 290 16.13 4.19 13.83
C ALA A 290 17.05 5.15 13.07
N SER A 291 17.30 6.35 13.61
CA SER A 291 18.22 7.32 13.01
C SER A 291 19.66 6.82 12.96
N LEU A 292 20.12 6.17 14.02
CA LEU A 292 21.47 5.58 14.08
C LEU A 292 21.61 4.46 13.04
N LEU A 293 20.64 3.56 12.94
CA LEU A 293 20.65 2.45 11.97
C LEU A 293 20.64 2.98 10.53
N ARG A 294 19.84 4.00 10.23
CA ARG A 294 19.86 4.66 8.91
C ARG A 294 21.22 5.28 8.61
N MET A 295 21.80 6.00 9.58
CA MET A 295 23.15 6.57 9.43
C MET A 295 24.20 5.50 9.13
N ILE A 296 24.17 4.38 9.85
CA ILE A 296 25.08 3.25 9.62
C ILE A 296 24.89 2.66 8.20
N ARG A 297 23.65 2.51 7.72
CA ARG A 297 23.40 2.03 6.35
C ARG A 297 23.95 2.99 5.28
N PHE A 298 23.73 4.30 5.45
CA PHE A 298 24.32 5.30 4.55
C PHE A 298 25.84 5.30 4.59
N PHE A 299 26.42 5.25 5.80
CA PHE A 299 27.86 5.16 5.95
C PHE A 299 28.39 3.87 5.31
N GLY A 300 27.71 2.73 5.50
CA GLY A 300 28.03 1.47 4.85
C GLY A 300 28.05 1.57 3.32
N LEU A 301 27.05 2.24 2.73
CA LEU A 301 27.03 2.51 1.28
C LEU A 301 28.26 3.29 0.83
N PHE A 302 28.59 4.40 1.52
CA PHE A 302 29.77 5.19 1.20
C PHE A 302 31.06 4.38 1.34
N VAL A 303 31.20 3.62 2.42
CA VAL A 303 32.36 2.76 2.64
C VAL A 303 32.48 1.73 1.51
N THR A 304 31.39 1.08 1.12
CA THR A 304 31.40 0.07 0.05
C THR A 304 31.91 0.66 -1.27
N ILE A 305 31.44 1.84 -1.66
CA ILE A 305 31.84 2.48 -2.92
C ILE A 305 33.28 3.01 -2.83
N LEU A 306 33.63 3.67 -1.72
CA LEU A 306 34.92 4.34 -1.57
C LEU A 306 36.05 3.37 -1.24
N LEU A 307 35.81 2.28 -0.49
CA LEU A 307 36.84 1.36 -0.05
C LEU A 307 37.50 0.65 -1.23
N THR A 308 36.69 0.11 -2.16
CA THR A 308 37.19 -0.59 -3.33
C THR A 308 37.96 0.35 -4.25
N SER A 309 37.40 1.53 -4.51
CA SER A 309 38.05 2.54 -5.36
C SER A 309 39.32 3.11 -4.71
N SER A 310 39.33 3.31 -3.38
CA SER A 310 40.50 3.75 -2.64
C SER A 310 41.61 2.71 -2.66
N TYR A 311 41.28 1.42 -2.50
CA TYR A 311 42.23 0.34 -2.60
C TYR A 311 42.96 0.35 -3.96
N VAL A 312 42.19 0.42 -5.06
CA VAL A 312 42.75 0.49 -6.40
C VAL A 312 43.62 1.73 -6.60
N SER A 313 43.15 2.91 -6.09
CA SER A 313 43.85 4.18 -6.22
C SER A 313 45.19 4.17 -5.49
N VAL A 314 45.21 3.68 -4.23
CA VAL A 314 46.43 3.61 -3.43
C VAL A 314 47.45 2.65 -4.07
N LEU A 315 47.00 1.48 -4.52
CA LEU A 315 47.91 0.52 -5.15
C LEU A 315 48.49 0.99 -6.50
N THR A 316 47.71 1.79 -7.24
CA THR A 316 48.10 2.19 -8.59
C THR A 316 48.90 3.51 -8.58
N PHE A 317 48.50 4.50 -7.77
CA PHE A 317 49.02 5.85 -7.85
C PHE A 317 49.79 6.29 -6.61
N HIS A 318 49.56 5.71 -5.44
CA HIS A 318 50.12 6.14 -4.15
C HIS A 318 50.61 4.98 -3.30
N PRO A 319 51.50 4.10 -3.83
CA PRO A 319 52.00 2.95 -3.06
C PRO A 319 52.76 3.35 -1.79
N GLU A 320 53.32 4.57 -1.76
CA GLU A 320 54.02 5.14 -0.61
C GLU A 320 53.13 5.39 0.60
N MET A 321 51.79 5.40 0.47
CA MET A 321 50.86 5.47 1.60
C MET A 321 50.79 4.18 2.40
N LEU A 322 51.27 3.08 1.83
CA LEU A 322 51.26 1.77 2.50
C LEU A 322 52.52 1.59 3.35
N PRO A 323 52.40 0.97 4.54
CA PRO A 323 53.55 0.57 5.32
C PRO A 323 54.49 -0.33 4.50
N PRO A 324 55.84 -0.17 4.62
CA PRO A 324 56.80 -0.92 3.79
C PRO A 324 56.63 -2.43 3.86
N ALA A 325 56.26 -2.95 5.04
CA ALA A 325 55.99 -4.39 5.27
C ALA A 325 54.79 -4.89 4.42
N LEU A 326 53.70 -4.11 4.31
CA LEU A 326 52.55 -4.43 3.46
C LEU A 326 52.87 -4.29 1.99
N LEU A 327 53.66 -3.27 1.63
CA LEU A 327 54.05 -3.06 0.24
C LEU A 327 54.83 -4.22 -0.31
N THR A 328 55.80 -4.79 0.43
CA THR A 328 56.57 -5.97 0.05
C THR A 328 55.70 -7.20 -0.16
N ILE A 329 54.80 -7.45 0.76
CA ILE A 329 53.86 -8.61 0.68
C ILE A 329 52.96 -8.48 -0.54
N LEU A 330 52.36 -7.28 -0.72
CA LEU A 330 51.48 -7.01 -1.85
C LEU A 330 52.24 -7.08 -3.19
N SER A 331 53.46 -6.53 -3.26
CA SER A 331 54.32 -6.59 -4.47
C SER A 331 54.69 -8.02 -4.86
N GLU A 332 55.05 -8.86 -3.86
CA GLU A 332 55.36 -10.27 -4.07
C GLU A 332 54.14 -11.08 -4.51
N SER A 333 53.00 -10.91 -3.83
CA SER A 333 51.73 -11.57 -4.18
C SER A 333 51.28 -11.18 -5.62
N ARG A 334 51.48 -9.93 -6.03
CA ARG A 334 51.04 -9.41 -7.33
C ARG A 334 51.99 -9.72 -8.45
N SER A 335 53.23 -10.04 -8.17
CA SER A 335 54.21 -10.41 -9.23
C SER A 335 53.77 -11.62 -10.06
N GLN A 336 52.84 -12.43 -9.54
CA GLN A 336 52.27 -13.58 -10.23
C GLN A 336 50.94 -13.30 -10.96
N VAL A 337 50.38 -12.10 -10.80
CA VAL A 337 49.10 -11.75 -11.42
C VAL A 337 49.33 -10.91 -12.67
N PRO A 338 48.90 -11.36 -13.88
CA PRO A 338 49.22 -10.69 -15.14
C PRO A 338 48.37 -9.44 -15.43
N PHE A 339 47.44 -9.07 -14.50
CA PHE A 339 46.49 -7.98 -14.71
C PHE A 339 46.77 -6.77 -13.82
N PRO A 340 46.49 -5.53 -14.29
CA PRO A 340 46.53 -4.36 -13.42
C PRO A 340 45.41 -4.41 -12.35
N PRO A 341 45.57 -3.70 -11.19
CA PRO A 341 44.67 -3.76 -10.05
C PRO A 341 43.20 -3.51 -10.39
N VAL A 342 42.94 -2.60 -11.31
CA VAL A 342 41.57 -2.24 -11.76
C VAL A 342 40.87 -3.45 -12.36
N ILE A 343 41.52 -4.16 -13.27
CA ILE A 343 40.95 -5.32 -13.97
C ILE A 343 40.76 -6.49 -13.00
N GLU A 344 41.71 -6.71 -12.10
CA GLU A 344 41.64 -7.73 -11.08
C GLU A 344 40.40 -7.55 -10.18
N VAL A 345 40.18 -6.33 -9.68
CA VAL A 345 39.03 -6.01 -8.81
C VAL A 345 37.71 -6.17 -9.57
N ILE A 346 37.62 -5.68 -10.80
CA ILE A 346 36.41 -5.84 -11.63
C ILE A 346 36.10 -7.32 -11.84
N PHE A 347 37.12 -8.13 -12.11
CA PHE A 347 36.96 -9.57 -12.33
C PHE A 347 36.48 -10.29 -11.04
N ILE A 348 37.09 -9.94 -9.90
CA ILE A 348 36.69 -10.51 -8.60
C ILE A 348 35.26 -10.11 -8.25
N GLU A 349 34.87 -8.85 -8.43
CA GLU A 349 33.50 -8.39 -8.19
C GLU A 349 32.49 -9.12 -9.10
N LEU A 350 32.82 -9.32 -10.35
CA LEU A 350 31.98 -10.08 -11.28
C LEU A 350 31.81 -11.54 -10.86
N VAL A 351 32.89 -12.19 -10.41
CA VAL A 351 32.83 -13.57 -9.91
C VAL A 351 31.97 -13.64 -8.64
N ILE A 352 32.14 -12.69 -7.70
CA ILE A 352 31.32 -12.63 -6.47
C ILE A 352 29.85 -12.44 -6.83
N GLU A 353 29.53 -11.58 -7.80
CA GLU A 353 28.15 -11.36 -8.24
C GLU A 353 27.53 -12.62 -8.86
N ILE A 354 28.28 -13.34 -9.71
CA ILE A 354 27.83 -14.62 -10.28
C ILE A 354 27.59 -15.66 -9.16
N LEU A 355 28.49 -15.74 -8.18
CA LEU A 355 28.33 -16.65 -7.05
C LEU A 355 27.12 -16.28 -6.17
N ARG A 356 26.88 -14.99 -5.97
CA ARG A 356 25.70 -14.49 -5.23
C ARG A 356 24.41 -14.86 -5.94
N GLU A 357 24.34 -14.61 -7.25
CA GLU A 357 23.17 -14.96 -8.07
C GLU A 357 22.91 -16.48 -8.08
N ALA A 358 23.97 -17.29 -8.21
CA ALA A 358 23.86 -18.73 -8.12
C ALA A 358 23.38 -19.19 -6.73
N GLY A 359 23.86 -18.54 -5.67
CA GLY A 359 23.49 -18.85 -4.28
C GLY A 359 22.02 -18.59 -3.97
N ILE A 360 21.45 -17.51 -4.52
CA ILE A 360 20.02 -17.16 -4.34
C ILE A 360 19.11 -18.23 -4.98
N ARG A 361 19.54 -18.83 -6.08
CA ARG A 361 18.74 -19.82 -6.82
C ARG A 361 18.90 -21.27 -6.33
N MET A 362 19.85 -21.53 -5.43
CA MET A 362 19.98 -22.87 -4.87
C MET A 362 18.90 -23.13 -3.81
N PRO A 363 18.12 -24.23 -3.96
CA PRO A 363 17.13 -24.57 -2.94
C PRO A 363 17.85 -24.89 -1.61
N THR A 364 17.48 -24.18 -0.58
CA THR A 364 17.85 -24.55 0.81
C THR A 364 17.22 -25.89 1.14
N LYS A 365 18.05 -26.90 1.41
CA LYS A 365 17.59 -28.22 1.86
C LYS A 365 17.03 -28.16 3.27
#